data_9dd8d3cf27230230db90a0dd45746c26
#
_entry.id   9dd8d3cf27230230db90a0dd45746c26
#
_cell.length_a   1.000
_cell.length_b   1.000
_cell.length_c   1.000
_cell.angle_alpha   90.00
_cell.angle_beta   90.00
_cell.angle_gamma   90.00
#
_symmetry.space_group_name_H-M   'P 1'
#
loop_
_entity.id
_entity.type
_entity.pdbx_description
1 polymer ?
#
loop_
_entity_poly.entity_id
_entity_poly.type
_entity_poly.pdbx_seq_one_letter_code
_entity_poly.pdbx_strand_id
1 'polypeptide(L)'
;MLHVSDLMREMKCDCFCWNSAHNSLHQESFYKMDCPFSDLWRNYLNANECGLGHSMDSNEQSLQLLEENEVACFARFEYKECRTKIPYLKKLENGYMAVYPHLSAYPKENEALIMKVNQIILAHCGVRVVENRIVYLNKEYVRQDELDLNELLCMSDKLFNKRNHLSKTIDECMDEVDIDLDSWIERTKEILNRASVTPVRTKQCTALRRCNYYSVCFDESNEPDDSILFFTTNQHKLDAYDRGIRHIHELPLNQIEGFRLQYAQYMASKTQKPFMDRAALQVWMKQIKYPISYLDFEWDTFAVPPYKNMKPFDVLCFQYSLHVETSD
;
A
#
# COMPACT_ATOMS: atom_id res chain seq x y z
N MET A 1 -9.06 -20.04 -9.47
CA MET A 1 -8.11 -19.39 -10.42
C MET A 1 -7.22 -18.47 -9.62
N LEU A 2 -5.91 -18.63 -9.72
CA LEU A 2 -4.91 -17.83 -9.03
C LEU A 2 -4.59 -16.56 -9.84
N HIS A 3 -4.35 -15.44 -9.18
CA HIS A 3 -3.92 -14.21 -9.80
C HIS A 3 -2.52 -13.79 -9.30
N VAL A 4 -1.76 -13.06 -10.11
CA VAL A 4 -0.46 -12.49 -9.68
C VAL A 4 -0.60 -11.66 -8.41
N SER A 5 -1.75 -11.01 -8.20
CA SER A 5 -2.03 -10.32 -6.93
C SER A 5 -2.05 -11.24 -5.71
N ASP A 6 -2.37 -12.52 -5.87
CA ASP A 6 -2.38 -13.48 -4.76
C ASP A 6 -0.95 -13.88 -4.37
N LEU A 7 -0.05 -13.99 -5.36
CA LEU A 7 1.38 -14.14 -5.11
C LEU A 7 1.93 -12.98 -4.27
N MET A 8 1.58 -11.74 -4.64
CA MET A 8 2.01 -10.56 -3.89
C MET A 8 1.43 -10.52 -2.46
N ARG A 9 0.22 -11.06 -2.27
CA ARG A 9 -0.41 -11.19 -0.95
C ARG A 9 0.26 -12.27 -0.10
N GLU A 10 0.61 -13.40 -0.72
CA GLU A 10 1.34 -14.50 -0.06
C GLU A 10 2.71 -14.03 0.44
N MET A 11 3.46 -13.33 -0.39
CA MET A 11 4.75 -12.76 0.00
C MET A 11 4.64 -11.84 1.23
N LYS A 12 3.51 -11.18 1.41
CA LYS A 12 3.25 -10.37 2.59
C LYS A 12 3.01 -11.24 3.83
N CYS A 13 2.15 -12.26 3.73
CA CYS A 13 1.82 -13.19 4.81
C CYS A 13 0.84 -14.25 4.31
N ASP A 14 1.05 -15.54 4.68
CA ASP A 14 0.14 -16.63 4.36
C ASP A 14 -1.31 -16.32 4.81
N CYS A 15 -1.48 -15.81 6.05
CA CYS A 15 -2.80 -15.42 6.54
C CYS A 15 -3.42 -14.27 5.76
N PHE A 16 -2.62 -13.30 5.29
CA PHE A 16 -3.13 -12.21 4.47
C PHE A 16 -3.62 -12.74 3.12
N CYS A 17 -2.87 -13.63 2.49
CA CYS A 17 -3.26 -14.29 1.24
C CYS A 17 -4.55 -15.07 1.43
N TRP A 18 -4.58 -15.97 2.40
CA TRP A 18 -5.74 -16.83 2.68
C TRP A 18 -6.99 -16.01 3.02
N ASN A 19 -6.88 -15.05 3.93
CA ASN A 19 -8.01 -14.20 4.33
C ASN A 19 -8.54 -13.36 3.16
N SER A 20 -7.68 -12.90 2.25
CA SER A 20 -8.13 -12.10 1.10
C SER A 20 -9.02 -12.87 0.13
N ALA A 21 -8.91 -14.20 0.12
CA ALA A 21 -9.75 -15.08 -0.69
C ALA A 21 -11.01 -15.58 0.04
N HIS A 22 -10.95 -15.72 1.38
CA HIS A 22 -12.00 -16.36 2.17
C HIS A 22 -12.81 -15.38 3.03
N ASN A 23 -12.27 -14.18 3.32
CA ASN A 23 -12.93 -13.17 4.14
C ASN A 23 -13.06 -11.86 3.36
N SER A 24 -14.27 -11.54 2.93
CA SER A 24 -14.55 -10.28 2.23
C SER A 24 -14.47 -9.11 3.19
N LEU A 25 -13.35 -8.44 3.25
CA LEU A 25 -13.25 -7.12 3.87
C LEU A 25 -13.33 -6.06 2.80
N HIS A 26 -14.21 -5.09 2.99
CA HIS A 26 -14.29 -3.93 2.13
C HIS A 26 -13.02 -3.09 2.34
N GLN A 27 -12.15 -3.04 1.31
CA GLN A 27 -11.00 -2.15 1.31
C GLN A 27 -11.41 -0.84 0.65
N GLU A 28 -11.59 0.21 1.44
CA GLU A 28 -11.73 1.55 0.89
C GLU A 28 -10.39 2.01 0.30
N SER A 29 -10.47 2.69 -0.84
CA SER A 29 -9.30 3.37 -1.40
C SER A 29 -8.82 4.44 -0.42
N PHE A 30 -7.52 4.49 -0.17
CA PHE A 30 -6.93 5.50 0.72
C PHE A 30 -6.98 6.91 0.14
N TYR A 31 -6.92 7.01 -1.18
CA TYR A 31 -6.97 8.28 -1.87
C TYR A 31 -8.30 8.44 -2.59
N LYS A 32 -8.93 9.61 -2.44
CA LYS A 32 -10.10 9.99 -3.21
C LYS A 32 -9.71 10.34 -4.63
N MET A 33 -10.58 10.03 -5.57
CA MET A 33 -10.43 10.39 -6.98
C MET A 33 -11.81 10.58 -7.60
N ASP A 34 -11.95 11.60 -8.42
CA ASP A 34 -13.20 11.89 -9.12
C ASP A 34 -13.44 10.99 -10.34
N CYS A 35 -12.38 10.36 -10.86
CA CYS A 35 -12.45 9.44 -11.98
C CYS A 35 -11.46 8.27 -11.80
N PRO A 36 -11.68 7.13 -12.45
CA PRO A 36 -10.74 6.01 -12.40
C PRO A 36 -9.36 6.41 -12.93
N PHE A 37 -8.30 6.02 -12.25
CA PHE A 37 -6.92 6.29 -12.68
C PHE A 37 -6.62 5.67 -14.06
N SER A 38 -7.33 4.59 -14.42
CA SER A 38 -7.24 3.98 -15.75
C SER A 38 -7.62 4.92 -16.89
N ASP A 39 -8.54 5.82 -16.66
CA ASP A 39 -8.98 6.76 -17.71
C ASP A 39 -7.93 7.86 -17.92
N LEU A 40 -7.30 8.31 -16.83
CA LEU A 40 -6.24 9.32 -16.88
C LEU A 40 -5.01 8.84 -17.66
N TRP A 41 -4.45 7.68 -17.28
CA TRP A 41 -3.26 7.19 -17.95
C TRP A 41 -3.54 6.68 -19.38
N ARG A 42 -4.74 6.17 -19.67
CA ARG A 42 -5.13 5.83 -21.05
C ARG A 42 -5.18 7.07 -21.94
N ASN A 43 -5.77 8.16 -21.45
CA ASN A 43 -5.76 9.45 -22.17
C ASN A 43 -4.33 9.96 -22.37
N TYR A 44 -3.49 9.91 -21.31
CA TYR A 44 -2.08 10.33 -21.39
C TYR A 44 -1.27 9.53 -22.42
N LEU A 45 -1.53 8.22 -22.53
CA LEU A 45 -0.85 7.32 -23.47
C LEU A 45 -1.52 7.28 -24.85
N ASN A 46 -2.55 8.10 -25.10
CA ASN A 46 -3.37 8.09 -26.33
C ASN A 46 -3.96 6.69 -26.63
N ALA A 47 -4.38 5.97 -25.58
CA ALA A 47 -4.90 4.61 -25.66
C ALA A 47 -6.43 4.52 -25.56
N ASN A 48 -7.17 5.54 -26.02
CA ASN A 48 -8.62 5.53 -25.98
C ASN A 48 -9.22 4.60 -27.05
N GLU A 49 -8.55 4.49 -28.20
CA GLU A 49 -8.91 3.61 -29.32
C GLU A 49 -7.91 2.43 -29.37
N CYS A 50 -7.82 1.64 -28.32
CA CYS A 50 -6.96 0.46 -28.23
C CYS A 50 -7.78 -0.82 -28.14
N GLY A 51 -7.14 -1.95 -28.42
CA GLY A 51 -7.70 -3.25 -28.11
C GLY A 51 -7.89 -3.41 -26.60
N LEU A 52 -9.05 -3.86 -26.15
CA LEU A 52 -9.36 -4.05 -24.73
C LEU A 52 -9.46 -5.53 -24.40
N GLY A 53 -8.61 -6.01 -23.47
CA GLY A 53 -8.73 -7.35 -22.92
C GLY A 53 -9.86 -7.45 -21.90
N HIS A 54 -10.56 -8.58 -21.91
CA HIS A 54 -11.66 -8.89 -21.02
C HIS A 54 -11.24 -9.87 -19.91
N SER A 55 -11.99 -9.91 -18.82
CA SER A 55 -11.62 -10.69 -17.64
C SER A 55 -11.52 -12.19 -17.88
N MET A 56 -12.23 -12.73 -18.86
CA MET A 56 -12.30 -14.16 -19.17
C MET A 56 -11.51 -14.56 -20.44
N ASP A 57 -10.77 -13.61 -21.07
CA ASP A 57 -10.01 -13.91 -22.27
C ASP A 57 -9.00 -15.05 -22.03
N SER A 58 -8.92 -15.98 -22.95
CA SER A 58 -7.87 -16.99 -23.00
C SER A 58 -6.53 -16.39 -23.50
N ASN A 59 -5.44 -17.15 -23.41
CA ASN A 59 -4.17 -16.75 -24.01
C ASN A 59 -4.29 -16.51 -25.51
N GLU A 60 -5.03 -17.37 -26.21
CA GLU A 60 -5.26 -17.27 -27.67
C GLU A 60 -6.00 -15.98 -28.02
N GLN A 61 -7.06 -15.64 -27.26
CA GLN A 61 -7.81 -14.39 -27.45
C GLN A 61 -6.95 -13.18 -27.17
N SER A 62 -6.09 -13.23 -26.14
CA SER A 62 -5.16 -12.14 -25.83
C SER A 62 -4.05 -12.00 -26.86
N LEU A 63 -3.56 -13.10 -27.45
CA LEU A 63 -2.61 -13.06 -28.56
C LEU A 63 -3.26 -12.46 -29.82
N GLN A 64 -4.48 -12.88 -30.17
CA GLN A 64 -5.25 -12.31 -31.26
C GLN A 64 -5.46 -10.79 -31.06
N LEU A 65 -5.80 -10.36 -29.83
CA LEU A 65 -5.91 -8.94 -29.49
C LEU A 65 -4.62 -8.17 -29.79
N LEU A 66 -3.44 -8.76 -29.48
CA LEU A 66 -2.15 -8.14 -29.77
C LEU A 66 -1.78 -8.16 -31.27
N GLU A 67 -2.27 -9.14 -32.02
CA GLU A 67 -2.05 -9.20 -33.48
C GLU A 67 -2.86 -8.13 -34.22
N GLU A 68 -4.10 -7.94 -33.81
CA GLU A 68 -5.07 -7.03 -34.45
C GLU A 68 -4.87 -5.57 -34.06
N ASN A 69 -4.16 -5.26 -32.97
CA ASN A 69 -4.03 -3.91 -32.46
C ASN A 69 -2.55 -3.51 -32.23
N GLU A 70 -2.22 -2.27 -32.57
CA GLU A 70 -0.92 -1.68 -32.24
C GLU A 70 -0.74 -1.49 -30.72
N VAL A 71 -1.85 -1.19 -30.04
CA VAL A 71 -1.92 -0.99 -28.60
C VAL A 71 -3.04 -1.86 -28.02
N ALA A 72 -2.73 -2.62 -26.97
CA ALA A 72 -3.69 -3.38 -26.19
C ALA A 72 -3.65 -2.98 -24.70
N CYS A 73 -4.83 -2.75 -24.13
CA CYS A 73 -4.98 -2.47 -22.70
C CYS A 73 -5.66 -3.63 -21.98
N PHE A 74 -5.21 -3.91 -20.76
CA PHE A 74 -5.80 -4.93 -19.88
C PHE A 74 -5.77 -6.36 -20.44
N ALA A 75 -4.85 -6.67 -21.35
CA ALA A 75 -4.65 -8.03 -21.86
C ALA A 75 -4.41 -9.04 -20.73
N ARG A 76 -4.96 -10.26 -20.88
CA ARG A 76 -4.92 -11.31 -19.87
C ARG A 76 -4.06 -12.47 -20.36
N PHE A 77 -3.15 -12.89 -19.52
CA PHE A 77 -2.31 -14.06 -19.81
C PHE A 77 -2.28 -14.98 -18.60
N GLU A 78 -2.14 -16.25 -18.87
CA GLU A 78 -2.16 -17.29 -17.85
C GLU A 78 -1.00 -18.28 -18.07
N TYR A 79 -0.30 -18.57 -16.99
CA TYR A 79 0.70 -19.61 -16.92
C TYR A 79 0.51 -20.44 -15.65
N LYS A 80 0.42 -21.79 -15.78
CA LYS A 80 0.17 -22.73 -14.67
C LYS A 80 -1.01 -22.31 -13.78
N GLU A 81 -2.12 -21.90 -14.39
CA GLU A 81 -3.33 -21.42 -13.72
C GLU A 81 -3.12 -20.11 -12.92
N CYS A 82 -1.95 -19.47 -13.04
CA CYS A 82 -1.71 -18.14 -12.49
C CYS A 82 -1.93 -17.08 -13.59
N ARG A 83 -2.88 -16.20 -13.32
CA ARG A 83 -3.35 -15.22 -14.29
C ARG A 83 -2.84 -13.83 -13.97
N THR A 84 -2.37 -13.13 -15.00
CA THR A 84 -2.02 -11.72 -14.92
C THR A 84 -2.95 -10.84 -15.76
N LYS A 85 -2.96 -9.55 -15.42
CA LYS A 85 -3.56 -8.48 -16.20
C LYS A 85 -2.48 -7.46 -16.52
N ILE A 86 -2.11 -7.35 -17.78
CA ILE A 86 -1.13 -6.37 -18.22
C ILE A 86 -1.86 -5.05 -18.54
N PRO A 87 -1.55 -3.96 -17.86
CA PRO A 87 -2.27 -2.71 -18.03
C PRO A 87 -2.20 -2.16 -19.47
N TYR A 88 -1.00 -2.19 -20.09
CA TYR A 88 -0.77 -1.63 -21.40
C TYR A 88 0.37 -2.35 -22.11
N LEU A 89 0.15 -2.73 -23.37
CA LEU A 89 1.15 -3.29 -24.27
C LEU A 89 1.09 -2.52 -25.59
N LYS A 90 2.24 -2.04 -26.07
CA LYS A 90 2.41 -1.43 -27.37
C LYS A 90 3.34 -2.27 -28.24
N LYS A 91 2.92 -2.56 -29.48
CA LYS A 91 3.73 -3.30 -30.44
C LYS A 91 4.94 -2.47 -30.89
N LEU A 92 6.11 -3.08 -30.91
CA LEU A 92 7.37 -2.54 -31.42
C LEU A 92 7.92 -3.48 -32.51
N GLU A 93 8.95 -3.06 -33.23
CA GLU A 93 9.58 -3.91 -34.29
C GLU A 93 10.04 -5.27 -33.78
N ASN A 94 10.61 -5.33 -32.56
CA ASN A 94 11.24 -6.53 -32.01
C ASN A 94 10.49 -7.14 -30.81
N GLY A 95 9.24 -6.74 -30.56
CA GLY A 95 8.46 -7.22 -29.43
C GLY A 95 7.47 -6.19 -28.94
N TYR A 96 7.31 -6.05 -27.63
CA TYR A 96 6.33 -5.16 -27.01
C TYR A 96 6.97 -4.26 -25.96
N MET A 97 6.46 -3.05 -25.85
CA MET A 97 6.66 -2.19 -24.68
C MET A 97 5.51 -2.44 -23.69
N ALA A 98 5.84 -2.79 -22.46
CA ALA A 98 4.89 -2.88 -21.37
C ALA A 98 4.93 -1.61 -20.52
N VAL A 99 3.76 -1.02 -20.23
CA VAL A 99 3.64 0.14 -19.35
C VAL A 99 2.80 -0.20 -18.14
N TYR A 100 3.32 0.16 -16.96
CA TYR A 100 2.73 -0.12 -15.66
C TYR A 100 2.30 1.19 -14.99
N PRO A 101 1.01 1.57 -15.07
CA PRO A 101 0.52 2.74 -14.35
C PRO A 101 0.48 2.49 -12.84
N HIS A 102 1.05 3.39 -12.08
CA HIS A 102 1.15 3.31 -10.62
C HIS A 102 0.65 4.58 -9.94
N LEU A 103 -0.34 4.44 -9.06
CA LEU A 103 -0.97 5.56 -8.35
C LEU A 103 -0.09 6.01 -7.17
N SER A 104 1.08 6.53 -7.46
CA SER A 104 1.98 7.17 -6.47
C SER A 104 2.86 8.21 -7.16
N ALA A 105 3.52 9.05 -6.38
CA ALA A 105 4.53 9.99 -6.90
C ALA A 105 5.93 9.35 -7.00
N TYR A 106 6.17 8.27 -6.29
CA TYR A 106 7.50 7.66 -6.18
C TYR A 106 7.39 6.13 -6.20
N PRO A 107 7.08 5.50 -7.37
CA PRO A 107 7.07 4.05 -7.49
C PRO A 107 8.46 3.48 -7.18
N LYS A 108 8.53 2.54 -6.22
CA LYS A 108 9.77 2.05 -5.66
C LYS A 108 10.35 0.86 -6.43
N GLU A 109 11.64 0.60 -6.20
CA GLU A 109 12.38 -0.54 -6.80
C GLU A 109 11.69 -1.89 -6.56
N ASN A 110 10.94 -2.06 -5.47
CA ASN A 110 10.17 -3.28 -5.21
C ASN A 110 9.00 -3.54 -6.18
N GLU A 111 8.56 -2.53 -6.95
CA GLU A 111 7.57 -2.72 -8.00
C GLU A 111 8.11 -3.60 -9.14
N ALA A 112 9.44 -3.69 -9.30
CA ALA A 112 10.07 -4.56 -10.27
C ALA A 112 9.71 -6.05 -10.09
N LEU A 113 9.36 -6.49 -8.89
CA LEU A 113 8.96 -7.87 -8.62
C LEU A 113 7.70 -8.26 -9.41
N ILE A 114 6.65 -7.46 -9.34
CA ILE A 114 5.41 -7.75 -10.09
C ILE A 114 5.64 -7.64 -11.59
N MET A 115 6.51 -6.72 -12.03
CA MET A 115 6.87 -6.57 -13.44
C MET A 115 7.65 -7.80 -13.93
N LYS A 116 8.58 -8.34 -13.11
CA LYS A 116 9.32 -9.58 -13.41
C LYS A 116 8.39 -10.79 -13.53
N VAL A 117 7.46 -10.96 -12.59
CA VAL A 117 6.45 -12.03 -12.66
C VAL A 117 5.64 -11.93 -13.95
N ASN A 118 5.16 -10.73 -14.26
CA ASN A 118 4.39 -10.49 -15.50
C ASN A 118 5.23 -10.82 -16.74
N GLN A 119 6.49 -10.41 -16.79
CA GLN A 119 7.38 -10.68 -17.91
C GLN A 119 7.63 -12.18 -18.10
N ILE A 120 7.79 -12.94 -17.01
CA ILE A 120 7.94 -14.41 -17.07
C ILE A 120 6.68 -15.05 -17.65
N ILE A 121 5.50 -14.68 -17.16
CA ILE A 121 4.21 -15.19 -17.67
C ILE A 121 4.05 -14.87 -19.15
N LEU A 122 4.32 -13.62 -19.55
CA LEU A 122 4.25 -13.18 -20.94
C LEU A 122 5.18 -13.98 -21.84
N ALA A 123 6.42 -14.22 -21.40
CA ALA A 123 7.41 -15.02 -22.15
C ALA A 123 6.92 -16.46 -22.39
N HIS A 124 6.33 -17.09 -21.37
CA HIS A 124 5.71 -18.41 -21.50
C HIS A 124 4.51 -18.44 -22.46
N CYS A 125 3.83 -17.31 -22.63
CA CYS A 125 2.72 -17.16 -23.57
C CYS A 125 3.19 -16.71 -24.97
N GLY A 126 4.51 -16.62 -25.23
CA GLY A 126 5.06 -16.21 -26.52
C GLY A 126 5.10 -14.68 -26.74
N VAL A 127 4.84 -13.89 -25.72
CA VAL A 127 4.87 -12.41 -25.78
C VAL A 127 6.23 -11.90 -25.28
N ARG A 128 7.04 -11.38 -26.20
CA ARG A 128 8.37 -10.83 -25.88
C ARG A 128 8.25 -9.34 -25.51
N VAL A 129 8.45 -9.01 -24.24
CA VAL A 129 8.60 -7.63 -23.78
C VAL A 129 10.06 -7.21 -23.95
N VAL A 130 10.30 -6.11 -24.61
CA VAL A 130 11.64 -5.54 -24.89
C VAL A 130 11.85 -4.18 -24.23
N GLU A 131 10.77 -3.54 -23.80
CA GLU A 131 10.83 -2.29 -23.05
C GLU A 131 9.83 -2.32 -21.89
N ASN A 132 10.25 -1.84 -20.73
CA ASN A 132 9.41 -1.64 -19.57
C ASN A 132 9.34 -0.15 -19.20
N ARG A 133 8.16 0.36 -18.92
CA ARG A 133 7.91 1.74 -18.51
C ARG A 133 6.94 1.77 -17.33
N ILE A 134 7.09 2.78 -16.50
CA ILE A 134 6.14 3.08 -15.43
C ILE A 134 5.55 4.46 -15.64
N VAL A 135 4.23 4.60 -15.44
CA VAL A 135 3.53 5.89 -15.43
C VAL A 135 3.13 6.19 -13.99
N TYR A 136 3.46 7.38 -13.52
CA TYR A 136 3.24 7.80 -12.14
C TYR A 136 2.87 9.28 -12.04
N LEU A 137 2.43 9.74 -10.87
CA LEU A 137 2.01 11.11 -10.63
C LEU A 137 3.20 12.03 -10.35
N ASN A 138 3.25 13.16 -11.05
CA ASN A 138 4.20 14.23 -10.79
C ASN A 138 3.81 15.00 -9.51
N LYS A 139 4.51 14.78 -8.41
CA LYS A 139 4.22 15.46 -7.15
C LYS A 139 4.36 16.99 -7.21
N GLU A 140 5.16 17.49 -8.15
CA GLU A 140 5.38 18.95 -8.31
C GLU A 140 4.33 19.62 -9.20
N TYR A 141 3.45 18.83 -9.84
CA TYR A 141 2.34 19.38 -10.61
C TYR A 141 1.46 20.26 -9.74
N VAL A 142 1.09 21.43 -10.25
CA VAL A 142 0.12 22.34 -9.62
C VAL A 142 -1.05 22.54 -10.56
N ARG A 143 -2.23 22.04 -10.18
CA ARG A 143 -3.43 22.15 -11.02
C ARG A 143 -3.77 23.60 -11.34
N GLN A 144 -3.96 23.89 -12.58
CA GLN A 144 -4.52 25.14 -13.08
C GLN A 144 -6.07 25.03 -13.18
N ASP A 145 -6.70 25.82 -14.03
CA ASP A 145 -8.17 25.77 -14.20
C ASP A 145 -8.59 24.41 -14.77
N GLU A 146 -7.83 23.88 -15.73
CA GLU A 146 -8.02 22.56 -16.30
C GLU A 146 -6.93 21.60 -15.82
N LEU A 147 -7.23 20.29 -15.88
CA LEU A 147 -6.30 19.23 -15.56
C LEU A 147 -5.42 18.92 -16.77
N ASP A 148 -4.13 19.25 -16.69
CA ASP A 148 -3.16 18.90 -17.72
C ASP A 148 -2.53 17.54 -17.42
N LEU A 149 -2.89 16.52 -18.21
CA LEU A 149 -2.38 15.17 -18.01
C LEU A 149 -0.90 15.04 -18.38
N ASN A 150 -0.37 15.86 -19.29
CA ASN A 150 1.04 15.81 -19.68
C ASN A 150 1.96 16.39 -18.60
N GLU A 151 1.45 17.28 -17.77
CA GLU A 151 2.19 17.78 -16.60
C GLU A 151 1.92 16.94 -15.34
N LEU A 152 0.70 16.38 -15.20
CA LEU A 152 0.32 15.56 -14.05
C LEU A 152 1.00 14.19 -14.05
N LEU A 153 1.16 13.56 -15.22
CA LEU A 153 1.69 12.22 -15.35
C LEU A 153 3.11 12.24 -15.90
N CYS A 154 3.95 11.41 -15.35
CA CYS A 154 5.31 11.17 -15.84
C CYS A 154 5.44 9.72 -16.29
N MET A 155 6.21 9.48 -17.36
CA MET A 155 6.61 8.16 -17.78
C MET A 155 8.13 8.02 -17.63
N SER A 156 8.59 6.89 -17.06
CA SER A 156 10.01 6.61 -16.83
C SER A 156 10.34 5.13 -17.10
N ASP A 157 11.58 4.87 -17.44
CA ASP A 157 12.19 3.55 -17.43
C ASP A 157 12.92 3.24 -16.12
N LYS A 158 12.87 4.17 -15.14
CA LYS A 158 13.54 4.05 -13.84
C LYS A 158 12.55 4.07 -12.69
N LEU A 159 12.94 3.41 -11.61
CA LEU A 159 12.23 3.39 -10.34
C LEU A 159 12.93 4.26 -9.30
N PHE A 160 12.20 4.58 -8.23
CA PHE A 160 12.70 5.41 -7.14
C PHE A 160 13.25 4.55 -6.01
N ASN A 161 14.43 4.91 -5.52
CA ASN A 161 15.01 4.33 -4.32
C ASN A 161 14.25 4.74 -3.04
N LYS A 162 14.68 4.23 -1.88
CA LYS A 162 14.05 4.54 -0.58
C LYS A 162 14.04 6.04 -0.24
N ARG A 163 14.95 6.84 -0.82
CA ARG A 163 15.06 8.30 -0.59
C ARG A 163 14.28 9.15 -1.61
N ASN A 164 13.42 8.53 -2.43
CA ASN A 164 12.64 9.20 -3.48
C ASN A 164 13.49 9.79 -4.62
N HIS A 165 14.66 9.25 -4.90
CA HIS A 165 15.45 9.63 -6.06
C HIS A 165 15.31 8.55 -7.14
N LEU A 166 15.17 8.96 -8.41
CA LEU A 166 15.27 8.04 -9.55
C LEU A 166 16.64 7.35 -9.49
N SER A 167 16.64 6.04 -9.60
CA SER A 167 17.80 5.21 -9.37
C SER A 167 18.03 4.29 -10.57
N LYS A 168 17.79 3.00 -10.40
CA LYS A 168 18.00 1.96 -11.41
C LYS A 168 16.88 1.95 -12.42
N THR A 169 17.19 1.45 -13.62
CA THR A 169 16.16 1.10 -14.59
C THR A 169 15.27 -0.03 -14.07
N ILE A 170 14.08 -0.15 -14.63
CA ILE A 170 13.15 -1.24 -14.32
C ILE A 170 13.83 -2.59 -14.61
N ASP A 171 14.54 -2.69 -15.75
CA ASP A 171 15.21 -3.91 -16.17
C ASP A 171 16.35 -4.27 -15.21
N GLU A 172 17.19 -3.31 -14.80
CA GLU A 172 18.21 -3.54 -13.76
C GLU A 172 17.58 -4.02 -12.43
N CYS A 173 16.45 -3.44 -12.02
CA CYS A 173 15.75 -3.88 -10.82
C CYS A 173 15.16 -5.29 -10.98
N MET A 174 14.63 -5.63 -12.16
CA MET A 174 14.10 -6.97 -12.44
C MET A 174 15.20 -8.04 -12.50
N ASP A 175 16.40 -7.68 -12.96
CA ASP A 175 17.54 -8.61 -13.01
C ASP A 175 18.07 -8.96 -11.61
N GLU A 176 17.86 -8.09 -10.63
CA GLU A 176 18.18 -8.35 -9.22
C GLU A 176 17.11 -9.22 -8.51
N VAL A 177 15.96 -9.43 -9.14
CA VAL A 177 14.87 -10.27 -8.59
C VAL A 177 15.13 -11.73 -8.99
N ASP A 178 15.52 -12.53 -8.01
CA ASP A 178 15.65 -13.99 -8.14
C ASP A 178 14.38 -14.65 -7.61
N ILE A 179 13.61 -15.28 -8.51
CA ILE A 179 12.33 -15.95 -8.17
C ILE A 179 12.21 -17.27 -8.93
N ASP A 180 11.80 -18.30 -8.22
CA ASP A 180 11.23 -19.52 -8.79
C ASP A 180 9.71 -19.38 -8.84
N LEU A 181 9.20 -18.89 -9.98
CA LEU A 181 7.77 -18.63 -10.16
C LEU A 181 6.94 -19.90 -10.04
N ASP A 182 7.46 -21.01 -10.50
CA ASP A 182 6.76 -22.31 -10.47
C ASP A 182 6.51 -22.76 -9.03
N SER A 183 7.55 -22.79 -8.23
CA SER A 183 7.45 -23.13 -6.81
C SER A 183 6.56 -22.12 -6.04
N TRP A 184 6.62 -20.85 -6.41
CA TRP A 184 5.80 -19.82 -5.78
C TRP A 184 4.31 -19.97 -6.11
N ILE A 185 3.96 -20.29 -7.36
CA ILE A 185 2.60 -20.59 -7.77
C ILE A 185 2.04 -21.78 -6.98
N GLU A 186 2.79 -22.89 -6.90
CA GLU A 186 2.33 -24.10 -6.20
C GLU A 186 2.15 -23.85 -4.70
N ARG A 187 3.09 -23.16 -4.07
CA ARG A 187 2.97 -22.78 -2.66
C ARG A 187 1.74 -21.89 -2.40
N THR A 188 1.49 -20.91 -3.25
CA THR A 188 0.33 -20.02 -3.09
C THR A 188 -0.99 -20.79 -3.25
N LYS A 189 -1.07 -21.68 -4.23
CA LYS A 189 -2.23 -22.60 -4.40
C LYS A 189 -2.46 -23.46 -3.16
N GLU A 190 -1.37 -24.02 -2.61
CA GLU A 190 -1.47 -24.84 -1.39
C GLU A 190 -2.04 -24.01 -0.23
N ILE A 191 -1.57 -22.79 0.00
CA ILE A 191 -2.07 -21.91 1.06
C ILE A 191 -3.56 -21.59 0.85
N LEU A 192 -3.96 -21.21 -0.36
CA LEU A 192 -5.35 -20.86 -0.67
C LEU A 192 -6.32 -22.05 -0.52
N ASN A 193 -5.84 -23.28 -0.71
CA ASN A 193 -6.64 -24.49 -0.58
C ASN A 193 -6.67 -25.07 0.86
N ARG A 194 -5.92 -24.51 1.81
CA ARG A 194 -5.98 -24.95 3.21
C ARG A 194 -7.33 -24.62 3.82
N ALA A 195 -7.80 -25.49 4.72
CA ALA A 195 -9.03 -25.24 5.49
C ALA A 195 -8.88 -24.02 6.43
N SER A 196 -7.66 -23.78 6.93
CA SER A 196 -7.32 -22.64 7.77
C SER A 196 -5.80 -22.39 7.73
N VAL A 197 -5.38 -21.20 8.11
CA VAL A 197 -3.98 -20.82 8.28
C VAL A 197 -3.77 -20.27 9.69
N THR A 198 -2.79 -20.79 10.41
CA THR A 198 -2.47 -20.34 11.77
C THR A 198 -1.76 -18.99 11.72
N PRO A 199 -2.32 -17.94 12.37
CA PRO A 199 -1.70 -16.63 12.35
C PRO A 199 -0.41 -16.61 13.19
N VAL A 200 0.63 -15.98 12.62
CA VAL A 200 1.87 -15.65 13.32
C VAL A 200 1.98 -14.14 13.39
N ARG A 201 2.07 -13.59 14.61
CA ARG A 201 2.17 -12.15 14.82
C ARG A 201 3.60 -11.68 14.48
N THR A 202 3.71 -10.75 13.56
CA THR A 202 4.97 -10.16 13.11
C THR A 202 4.91 -8.63 13.12
N LYS A 203 6.07 -7.98 12.99
CA LYS A 203 6.15 -6.51 12.84
C LYS A 203 5.33 -5.98 11.66
N GLN A 204 5.15 -6.77 10.63
CA GLN A 204 4.32 -6.40 9.47
C GLN A 204 2.83 -6.27 9.81
N CYS A 205 2.34 -6.97 10.84
CA CYS A 205 0.94 -6.88 11.26
C CYS A 205 0.57 -5.49 11.81
N THR A 206 1.54 -4.75 12.34
CA THR A 206 1.35 -3.45 13.01
C THR A 206 2.33 -2.38 12.54
N ALA A 207 2.95 -2.53 11.35
CA ALA A 207 3.94 -1.58 10.82
C ALA A 207 3.37 -0.14 10.69
N LEU A 208 3.40 0.48 9.52
CA LEU A 208 2.85 1.83 9.31
C LEU A 208 1.34 1.92 9.53
N ARG A 209 0.64 0.82 9.28
CA ARG A 209 -0.79 0.64 9.52
C ARG A 209 -1.04 -0.78 10.03
N ARG A 210 -2.01 -0.91 10.94
CA ARG A 210 -2.50 -2.22 11.35
C ARG A 210 -3.03 -2.96 10.12
N CYS A 211 -2.63 -4.24 9.97
CA CYS A 211 -3.13 -5.09 8.89
C CYS A 211 -4.66 -5.17 8.93
N ASN A 212 -5.31 -5.11 7.78
CA ASN A 212 -6.78 -5.15 7.67
C ASN A 212 -7.39 -6.42 8.29
N TYR A 213 -6.65 -7.54 8.27
CA TYR A 213 -7.06 -8.81 8.87
C TYR A 213 -6.56 -9.00 10.30
N TYR A 214 -6.01 -7.96 10.94
CA TYR A 214 -5.42 -8.09 12.27
C TYR A 214 -6.41 -8.63 13.31
N SER A 215 -7.62 -8.09 13.37
CA SER A 215 -8.67 -8.52 14.28
C SER A 215 -9.26 -9.90 13.93
N VAL A 216 -9.12 -10.35 12.69
CA VAL A 216 -9.49 -11.70 12.27
C VAL A 216 -8.43 -12.72 12.72
N CYS A 217 -7.15 -12.31 12.65
CA CYS A 217 -6.02 -13.17 13.01
C CYS A 217 -5.80 -13.26 14.52
N PHE A 218 -6.08 -12.18 15.27
CA PHE A 218 -5.71 -12.07 16.68
C PHE A 218 -6.88 -11.50 17.50
N ASP A 219 -7.39 -12.31 18.41
CA ASP A 219 -8.32 -11.85 19.43
C ASP A 219 -7.54 -11.27 20.62
N GLU A 220 -7.64 -9.98 20.82
CA GLU A 220 -7.01 -9.25 21.92
C GLU A 220 -7.99 -8.95 23.07
N SER A 221 -9.21 -9.49 23.03
CA SER A 221 -10.25 -9.23 24.05
C SER A 221 -9.88 -9.73 25.43
N ASN A 222 -9.00 -10.71 25.53
CA ASN A 222 -8.51 -11.30 26.78
C ASN A 222 -7.14 -10.76 27.20
N GLU A 223 -6.56 -9.83 26.46
CA GLU A 223 -5.31 -9.18 26.87
C GLU A 223 -5.58 -8.20 28.02
N PRO A 224 -4.66 -8.08 29.00
CA PRO A 224 -4.81 -7.07 30.03
C PRO A 224 -4.70 -5.65 29.46
N ASP A 225 -5.35 -4.67 30.10
CA ASP A 225 -5.34 -3.26 29.67
C ASP A 225 -3.93 -2.69 29.51
N ASP A 226 -2.97 -3.20 30.27
CA ASP A 226 -1.55 -2.86 30.22
C ASP A 226 -0.71 -3.89 29.46
N SER A 227 -1.33 -4.64 28.52
CA SER A 227 -0.59 -5.61 27.71
C SER A 227 0.55 -4.95 26.95
N ILE A 228 1.70 -5.65 26.91
CA ILE A 228 2.87 -5.24 26.13
C ILE A 228 2.54 -5.00 24.65
N LEU A 229 1.50 -5.62 24.12
CA LEU A 229 1.02 -5.39 22.74
C LEU A 229 0.50 -3.97 22.52
N PHE A 230 -0.06 -3.34 23.55
CA PHE A 230 -0.58 -1.97 23.52
C PHE A 230 0.49 -0.92 23.79
N PHE A 231 1.71 -1.35 24.06
CA PHE A 231 2.82 -0.44 24.30
C PHE A 231 3.10 0.38 23.03
N THR A 232 3.10 1.69 23.18
CA THR A 232 3.27 2.62 22.04
C THR A 232 4.63 2.42 21.40
N THR A 233 4.62 2.28 20.06
CA THR A 233 5.78 2.24 19.16
C THR A 233 7.08 1.80 19.83
N ASN A 234 7.17 0.53 20.18
CA ASN A 234 8.38 -0.04 20.78
C ASN A 234 8.83 -1.25 19.96
N GLN A 235 10.10 -1.24 19.52
CA GLN A 235 10.67 -2.30 18.67
C GLN A 235 10.81 -3.64 19.39
N HIS A 236 10.85 -3.65 20.72
CA HIS A 236 11.07 -4.86 21.53
C HIS A 236 9.77 -5.56 21.92
N LYS A 237 8.61 -4.93 21.76
CA LYS A 237 7.35 -5.42 22.32
C LYS A 237 6.91 -6.79 21.79
N LEU A 238 7.11 -7.10 20.51
CA LEU A 238 6.74 -8.39 19.94
C LEU A 238 7.69 -9.48 20.43
N ASP A 239 9.01 -9.22 20.42
CA ASP A 239 10.00 -10.16 20.93
C ASP A 239 9.82 -10.41 22.43
N ALA A 240 9.34 -9.42 23.18
CA ALA A 240 9.01 -9.54 24.59
C ALA A 240 7.75 -10.41 24.79
N TYR A 241 6.71 -10.16 24.00
CA TYR A 241 5.48 -10.95 24.03
C TYR A 241 5.74 -12.43 23.72
N ASP A 242 6.58 -12.72 22.71
CA ASP A 242 6.95 -14.09 22.32
C ASP A 242 7.75 -14.80 23.43
N ARG A 243 8.50 -14.06 24.25
CA ARG A 243 9.19 -14.59 25.44
C ARG A 243 8.28 -14.74 26.66
N GLY A 244 6.99 -14.44 26.55
CA GLY A 244 6.00 -14.61 27.61
C GLY A 244 5.77 -13.37 28.48
N ILE A 245 6.40 -12.23 28.19
CA ILE A 245 6.11 -10.95 28.85
C ILE A 245 4.70 -10.52 28.42
N ARG A 246 3.84 -10.23 29.39
CA ARG A 246 2.45 -9.84 29.13
C ARG A 246 2.17 -8.38 29.51
N HIS A 247 2.78 -7.87 30.56
CA HIS A 247 2.55 -6.51 31.05
C HIS A 247 3.69 -5.56 30.67
N ILE A 248 3.36 -4.30 30.41
CA ILE A 248 4.34 -3.27 30.00
C ILE A 248 5.44 -3.09 31.05
N HIS A 249 5.10 -3.15 32.35
CA HIS A 249 6.05 -2.97 33.45
C HIS A 249 7.05 -4.12 33.63
N GLU A 250 6.83 -5.27 33.01
CA GLU A 250 7.76 -6.41 33.00
C GLU A 250 8.91 -6.19 32.01
N LEU A 251 8.76 -5.23 31.07
CA LEU A 251 9.82 -4.90 30.12
C LEU A 251 11.00 -4.22 30.84
N PRO A 252 12.24 -4.65 30.61
CA PRO A 252 13.41 -4.00 31.19
C PRO A 252 13.48 -2.51 30.82
N LEU A 253 13.83 -1.64 31.78
CA LEU A 253 13.88 -0.19 31.58
C LEU A 253 14.79 0.25 30.42
N ASN A 254 15.88 -0.48 30.17
CA ASN A 254 16.77 -0.21 29.04
C ASN A 254 16.17 -0.52 27.67
N GLN A 255 15.00 -1.14 27.61
CA GLN A 255 14.21 -1.38 26.41
C GLN A 255 13.09 -0.35 26.21
N ILE A 256 12.97 0.62 27.11
CA ILE A 256 12.08 1.78 26.94
C ILE A 256 12.85 2.83 26.14
N GLU A 257 12.31 3.21 24.98
CA GLU A 257 13.03 4.03 23.98
C GLU A 257 13.03 5.55 24.28
N GLY A 258 12.87 5.94 25.55
CA GLY A 258 12.98 7.34 25.99
C GLY A 258 11.83 8.28 25.62
N PHE A 259 10.76 7.79 25.00
CA PHE A 259 9.58 8.58 24.70
C PHE A 259 8.74 8.82 25.96
N ARG A 260 8.30 10.06 26.19
CA ARG A 260 7.45 10.43 27.34
C ARG A 260 6.22 9.53 27.48
N LEU A 261 5.57 9.19 26.35
CA LEU A 261 4.40 8.35 26.35
C LEU A 261 4.73 6.90 26.80
N GLN A 262 5.83 6.32 26.34
CA GLN A 262 6.26 5.00 26.77
C GLN A 262 6.56 4.97 28.27
N TYR A 263 7.22 6.00 28.80
CA TYR A 263 7.47 6.10 30.25
C TYR A 263 6.16 6.22 31.03
N ALA A 264 5.23 7.01 30.55
CA ALA A 264 3.91 7.16 31.17
C ALA A 264 3.15 5.83 31.21
N GLN A 265 3.13 5.08 30.10
CA GLN A 265 2.52 3.76 30.04
C GLN A 265 3.21 2.77 30.98
N TYR A 266 4.56 2.75 31.04
CA TYR A 266 5.32 1.92 31.94
C TYR A 266 4.98 2.22 33.40
N MET A 267 4.95 3.49 33.79
CA MET A 267 4.62 3.90 35.16
C MET A 267 3.18 3.59 35.53
N ALA A 268 2.24 3.79 34.59
CA ALA A 268 0.84 3.44 34.80
C ALA A 268 0.66 1.93 35.01
N SER A 269 1.30 1.10 34.18
CA SER A 269 1.33 -0.35 34.33
C SER A 269 1.96 -0.78 35.66
N LYS A 270 3.12 -0.21 36.03
CA LYS A 270 3.84 -0.55 37.25
C LYS A 270 3.08 -0.19 38.52
N THR A 271 2.40 0.94 38.53
CA THR A 271 1.69 1.43 39.73
C THR A 271 0.21 1.05 39.77
N GLN A 272 -0.30 0.46 38.68
CA GLN A 272 -1.72 0.17 38.45
C GLN A 272 -2.64 1.41 38.70
N LYS A 273 -2.10 2.59 38.34
CA LYS A 273 -2.79 3.89 38.48
C LYS A 273 -2.47 4.77 37.27
N PRO A 274 -3.36 5.69 36.91
CA PRO A 274 -3.04 6.67 35.89
C PRO A 274 -1.77 7.44 36.24
N PHE A 275 -0.83 7.52 35.28
CA PHE A 275 0.35 8.35 35.46
C PHE A 275 0.01 9.80 35.16
N MET A 276 0.32 10.68 36.10
CA MET A 276 0.10 12.12 35.99
C MET A 276 1.29 12.90 36.52
N ASP A 277 1.94 13.67 35.65
CA ASP A 277 2.88 14.71 36.06
C ASP A 277 2.08 15.95 36.50
N ARG A 278 1.78 16.00 37.81
CA ARG A 278 0.95 17.09 38.40
C ARG A 278 1.59 18.46 38.25
N ALA A 279 2.94 18.53 38.31
CA ALA A 279 3.64 19.82 38.19
C ALA A 279 3.55 20.36 36.77
N ALA A 280 3.82 19.51 35.77
CA ALA A 280 3.67 19.88 34.37
C ALA A 280 2.21 20.22 34.02
N LEU A 281 1.25 19.45 34.52
CA LEU A 281 -0.18 19.71 34.29
C LEU A 281 -0.60 21.08 34.91
N GLN A 282 -0.15 21.40 36.12
CA GLN A 282 -0.47 22.71 36.75
C GLN A 282 0.13 23.89 35.98
N VAL A 283 1.37 23.74 35.48
CA VAL A 283 1.99 24.77 34.62
C VAL A 283 1.21 24.98 33.33
N TRP A 284 0.82 23.87 32.70
CA TRP A 284 0.01 23.90 31.46
C TRP A 284 -1.37 24.54 31.71
N MET A 285 -2.09 24.13 32.75
CA MET A 285 -3.42 24.68 33.07
C MET A 285 -3.39 26.18 33.34
N LYS A 286 -2.31 26.71 33.93
CA LYS A 286 -2.16 28.17 34.13
C LYS A 286 -2.01 28.97 32.82
N GLN A 287 -1.69 28.31 31.70
CA GLN A 287 -1.60 28.95 30.39
C GLN A 287 -2.96 29.02 29.69
N ILE A 288 -3.92 28.20 30.11
CA ILE A 288 -5.26 28.19 29.55
C ILE A 288 -5.98 29.48 29.98
N LYS A 289 -6.49 30.22 29.02
CA LYS A 289 -7.25 31.46 29.21
C LYS A 289 -8.55 31.38 28.43
N TYR A 290 -9.59 31.89 29.02
CA TYR A 290 -10.88 32.04 28.34
C TYR A 290 -10.89 33.25 27.40
N PRO A 291 -11.63 33.19 26.27
CA PRO A 291 -12.39 32.02 25.82
C PRO A 291 -11.48 30.88 25.30
N ILE A 292 -11.88 29.63 25.55
CA ILE A 292 -11.20 28.45 25.05
C ILE A 292 -11.88 28.02 23.75
N SER A 293 -11.10 27.85 22.70
CA SER A 293 -11.59 27.37 21.41
C SER A 293 -11.18 25.92 21.20
N TYR A 294 -12.15 25.05 20.96
CA TYR A 294 -11.96 23.66 20.56
C TYR A 294 -12.20 23.59 19.05
N LEU A 295 -11.14 23.33 18.29
CA LEU A 295 -11.16 23.30 16.83
C LEU A 295 -10.80 21.89 16.35
N ASP A 296 -11.63 21.34 15.48
CA ASP A 296 -11.44 20.07 14.83
C ASP A 296 -11.68 20.16 13.33
N PHE A 297 -10.97 19.34 12.54
CA PHE A 297 -11.02 19.36 11.09
C PHE A 297 -11.28 17.98 10.54
N GLU A 298 -12.16 17.89 9.54
CA GLU A 298 -12.29 16.73 8.66
C GLU A 298 -11.59 17.01 7.32
N TRP A 299 -10.84 16.04 6.84
CA TRP A 299 -10.04 16.18 5.63
C TRP A 299 -9.87 14.87 4.87
N ASP A 300 -9.63 14.99 3.57
CA ASP A 300 -9.27 13.89 2.69
C ASP A 300 -7.99 14.20 1.93
N THR A 301 -7.33 13.15 1.44
CA THR A 301 -6.15 13.26 0.58
C THR A 301 -6.50 12.81 -0.83
N PHE A 302 -6.21 13.65 -1.81
CA PHE A 302 -6.51 13.37 -3.21
C PHE A 302 -5.26 13.02 -3.97
N ALA A 303 -5.25 11.86 -4.66
CA ALA A 303 -4.14 11.47 -5.52
C ALA A 303 -4.03 12.40 -6.73
N VAL A 304 -5.17 12.77 -7.31
CA VAL A 304 -5.29 13.78 -8.37
C VAL A 304 -5.91 15.02 -7.77
N PRO A 305 -5.28 16.20 -7.87
CA PRO A 305 -5.77 17.41 -7.22
C PRO A 305 -7.14 17.82 -7.80
N PRO A 306 -8.20 17.95 -6.96
CA PRO A 306 -9.54 18.29 -7.42
C PRO A 306 -9.72 19.78 -7.75
N TYR A 307 -8.89 20.66 -7.18
CA TYR A 307 -9.04 22.12 -7.32
C TYR A 307 -7.75 22.79 -7.77
N LYS A 308 -7.91 23.99 -8.37
CA LYS A 308 -6.81 24.86 -8.74
C LYS A 308 -5.87 25.14 -7.55
N ASN A 309 -4.58 25.24 -7.85
CA ASN A 309 -3.47 25.47 -6.91
C ASN A 309 -3.19 24.28 -5.95
N MET A 310 -3.85 23.15 -6.09
CA MET A 310 -3.52 21.93 -5.35
C MET A 310 -2.50 21.09 -6.10
N LYS A 311 -1.72 20.31 -5.35
CA LYS A 311 -0.79 19.29 -5.85
C LYS A 311 -1.33 17.87 -5.63
N PRO A 312 -0.81 16.88 -6.35
CA PRO A 312 -1.07 15.48 -6.03
C PRO A 312 -0.74 15.15 -4.57
N PHE A 313 -1.65 14.43 -3.92
CA PHE A 313 -1.57 14.02 -2.51
C PHE A 313 -1.68 15.17 -1.50
N ASP A 314 -2.10 16.37 -1.92
CA ASP A 314 -2.44 17.43 -0.99
C ASP A 314 -3.66 17.05 -0.15
N VAL A 315 -3.64 17.52 1.07
CA VAL A 315 -4.76 17.39 2.01
C VAL A 315 -5.76 18.50 1.74
N LEU A 316 -7.01 18.14 1.56
CA LEU A 316 -8.13 19.07 1.47
C LEU A 316 -8.97 18.98 2.74
N CYS A 317 -8.96 20.05 3.53
CA CYS A 317 -9.93 20.20 4.62
C CYS A 317 -11.28 20.61 4.03
N PHE A 318 -12.32 19.83 4.28
CA PHE A 318 -13.66 20.08 3.76
C PHE A 318 -14.70 20.41 4.85
N GLN A 319 -14.35 20.18 6.12
CA GLN A 319 -15.20 20.51 7.26
C GLN A 319 -14.34 20.93 8.45
N TYR A 320 -14.84 21.87 9.24
CA TYR A 320 -14.32 22.15 10.57
C TYR A 320 -15.45 22.29 11.59
N SER A 321 -15.13 21.99 12.83
CA SER A 321 -16.01 22.21 13.99
C SER A 321 -15.30 23.15 14.96
N LEU A 322 -15.97 24.21 15.37
CA LEU A 322 -15.45 25.15 16.34
C LEU A 322 -16.45 25.31 17.50
N HIS A 323 -16.02 24.91 18.68
CA HIS A 323 -16.76 25.19 19.94
C HIS A 323 -15.96 26.19 20.75
N VAL A 324 -16.65 27.20 21.27
CA VAL A 324 -16.03 28.24 22.09
C VAL A 324 -16.67 28.20 23.49
N GLU A 325 -15.84 27.95 24.48
CA GLU A 325 -16.20 27.98 25.90
C GLU A 325 -15.82 29.35 26.48
N THR A 326 -16.79 30.03 27.07
CA THR A 326 -16.59 31.28 27.80
C THR A 326 -16.46 31.02 29.29
N SER A 327 -15.86 31.93 30.04
CA SER A 327 -15.51 31.74 31.44
C SER A 327 -16.72 31.79 32.44
N ASP A 328 -17.93 31.91 31.93
CA ASP A 328 -19.11 32.08 32.78
C ASP A 328 -19.77 30.78 33.17
#